data_06c4353c9a97b4e2fd50c3a7fe4c9d04
#
_entry.id   06c4353c9a97b4e2fd50c3a7fe4c9d04
#
_cell.length_a   1.000
_cell.length_b   1.000
_cell.length_c   1.000
_cell.angle_alpha   90.00
_cell.angle_beta   90.00
_cell.angle_gamma   90.00
#
_symmetry.space_group_name_H-M   'P 1'
#
loop_
_entity.id
_entity.type
_entity.pdbx_description
1 polymer ?
#
loop_
_entity_poly.entity_id
_entity_poly.type
_entity_poly.pdbx_seq_one_letter_code
_entity_poly.pdbx_strand_id
1 'polypeptide(L)'
;MSEPLNDAALDQLFREARSYNGYLDTPVTQKQLEQIWDVMKFGPTSANCLPARIIWCNSDAAKQKLAALCMPANGDKILQAPVTAIIGMDLEFYENLPELFPHTDARSWFVGNDALIEKTAFRNSSLQGAYFILAARALGLDTGAMSGFNNAAVDEAFFAGTKVQSNFICTLGYGDKASIFERSPRPAFNRFNSVI
;
A
#
# COMPACT_ATOMS: atom_id res chain seq x y z
N MET A 1 -21.76 -6.70 -20.14
CA MET A 1 -21.40 -5.57 -19.25
C MET A 1 -21.26 -6.13 -17.84
N SER A 2 -20.31 -5.63 -17.04
CA SER A 2 -20.18 -6.05 -15.65
C SER A 2 -21.33 -5.49 -14.82
N GLU A 3 -21.88 -6.28 -13.92
CA GLU A 3 -22.87 -5.81 -12.96
C GLU A 3 -22.19 -4.96 -11.87
N PRO A 4 -22.83 -3.90 -11.36
CA PRO A 4 -22.33 -3.14 -10.22
C PRO A 4 -22.20 -4.06 -9.00
N LEU A 5 -21.20 -3.76 -8.15
CA LEU A 5 -21.15 -4.39 -6.83
C LEU A 5 -22.37 -4.00 -6.01
N ASN A 6 -22.84 -4.93 -5.18
CA ASN A 6 -23.94 -4.65 -4.25
C ASN A 6 -23.51 -3.67 -3.14
N ASP A 7 -24.50 -3.12 -2.43
CA ASP A 7 -24.24 -2.14 -1.37
C ASP A 7 -23.34 -2.69 -0.25
N ALA A 8 -23.51 -3.95 0.15
CA ALA A 8 -22.68 -4.56 1.19
C ALA A 8 -21.18 -4.59 0.79
N ALA A 9 -20.88 -4.89 -0.48
CA ALA A 9 -19.50 -4.85 -0.98
C ALA A 9 -18.95 -3.42 -1.02
N LEU A 10 -19.76 -2.44 -1.44
CA LEU A 10 -19.38 -1.02 -1.44
C LEU A 10 -19.17 -0.48 -0.02
N ASP A 11 -19.97 -0.92 0.95
CA ASP A 11 -19.78 -0.57 2.35
C ASP A 11 -18.47 -1.13 2.90
N GLN A 12 -18.20 -2.41 2.66
CA GLN A 12 -16.96 -3.07 3.10
C GLN A 12 -15.71 -2.43 2.50
N LEU A 13 -15.74 -2.07 1.21
CA LEU A 13 -14.58 -1.51 0.53
C LEU A 13 -14.37 -0.02 0.85
N PHE A 14 -15.46 0.77 1.01
CA PHE A 14 -15.40 2.23 1.04
C PHE A 14 -16.20 2.89 2.15
N ARG A 15 -17.55 2.69 2.18
CA ARG A 15 -18.45 3.56 2.96
C ARG A 15 -18.33 3.29 4.46
N GLU A 16 -18.25 2.01 4.88
CA GLU A 16 -18.08 1.62 6.28
C GLU A 16 -16.61 1.32 6.65
N ALA A 17 -15.75 1.17 5.65
CA ALA A 17 -14.33 0.94 5.87
C ALA A 17 -13.67 2.09 6.63
N ARG A 18 -12.73 1.76 7.53
CA ARG A 18 -12.02 2.72 8.38
C ARG A 18 -10.50 2.49 8.32
N SER A 19 -9.75 3.54 8.71
CA SER A 19 -8.34 3.38 9.06
C SER A 19 -8.26 3.10 10.56
N TYR A 20 -7.64 1.99 10.93
CA TYR A 20 -7.55 1.54 12.30
C TYR A 20 -6.26 2.00 12.98
N ASN A 21 -6.34 2.25 14.30
CA ASN A 21 -5.21 2.64 15.13
C ASN A 21 -4.81 1.53 16.10
N GLY A 22 -5.65 0.53 16.30
CA GLY A 22 -5.42 -0.66 17.11
C GLY A 22 -6.07 -1.88 16.47
N TYR A 23 -5.63 -3.07 16.86
CA TYR A 23 -6.01 -4.33 16.26
C TYR A 23 -6.31 -5.37 17.35
N LEU A 24 -7.17 -6.33 17.02
CA LEU A 24 -7.42 -7.50 17.85
C LEU A 24 -6.19 -8.42 17.81
N ASP A 25 -5.98 -9.18 18.87
CA ASP A 25 -4.93 -10.20 18.95
C ASP A 25 -5.30 -11.45 18.14
N THR A 26 -5.45 -11.24 16.84
CA THR A 26 -5.79 -12.29 15.87
C THR A 26 -4.71 -12.28 14.79
N PRO A 27 -3.98 -13.39 14.60
CA PRO A 27 -2.87 -13.43 13.66
C PRO A 27 -3.37 -13.32 12.20
N VAL A 28 -2.54 -12.68 11.38
CA VAL A 28 -2.67 -12.70 9.92
C VAL A 28 -1.68 -13.73 9.37
N THR A 29 -2.20 -14.69 8.64
CA THR A 29 -1.41 -15.80 8.10
C THR A 29 -0.67 -15.41 6.82
N GLN A 30 0.43 -16.10 6.51
CA GLN A 30 1.15 -15.92 5.23
C GLN A 30 0.21 -16.13 4.04
N LYS A 31 -0.68 -17.12 4.10
CA LYS A 31 -1.67 -17.38 3.04
C LYS A 31 -2.57 -16.15 2.77
N GLN A 32 -2.96 -15.40 3.79
CA GLN A 32 -3.73 -14.17 3.61
C GLN A 32 -2.91 -13.07 2.95
N LEU A 33 -1.61 -12.95 3.28
CA LEU A 33 -0.70 -12.02 2.60
C LEU A 33 -0.56 -12.35 1.11
N GLU A 34 -0.41 -13.64 0.78
CA GLU A 34 -0.37 -14.14 -0.59
C GLU A 34 -1.68 -13.85 -1.34
N GLN A 35 -2.83 -14.06 -0.69
CA GLN A 35 -4.14 -13.75 -1.26
C GLN A 35 -4.33 -12.25 -1.55
N ILE A 36 -3.82 -11.36 -0.67
CA ILE A 36 -3.82 -9.92 -0.93
C ILE A 36 -3.03 -9.61 -2.21
N TRP A 37 -1.82 -10.19 -2.33
CA TRP A 37 -1.01 -10.02 -3.54
C TRP A 37 -1.73 -10.55 -4.78
N ASP A 38 -2.33 -11.73 -4.70
CA ASP A 38 -3.02 -12.37 -5.82
C ASP A 38 -4.21 -11.56 -6.34
N VAL A 39 -4.84 -10.74 -5.51
CA VAL A 39 -5.90 -9.81 -5.91
C VAL A 39 -5.32 -8.49 -6.39
N MET A 40 -4.43 -7.86 -5.63
CA MET A 40 -3.94 -6.50 -5.91
C MET A 40 -3.07 -6.42 -7.18
N LYS A 41 -2.38 -7.50 -7.55
CA LYS A 41 -1.51 -7.54 -8.73
C LYS A 41 -2.25 -7.31 -10.06
N PHE A 42 -3.57 -7.49 -10.10
CA PHE A 42 -4.41 -7.21 -11.27
C PHE A 42 -4.81 -5.73 -11.41
N GLY A 43 -4.53 -4.91 -10.40
CA GLY A 43 -4.76 -3.48 -10.48
C GLY A 43 -3.86 -2.83 -11.55
N PRO A 44 -4.41 -1.96 -12.44
CA PRO A 44 -3.65 -1.41 -13.56
C PRO A 44 -2.57 -0.44 -13.11
N THR A 45 -1.43 -0.47 -13.82
CA THR A 45 -0.35 0.51 -13.73
C THR A 45 0.06 0.95 -15.14
N SER A 46 0.73 2.10 -15.25
CA SER A 46 1.25 2.61 -16.54
C SER A 46 2.17 1.58 -17.19
N ALA A 47 1.89 1.20 -18.44
CA ALA A 47 2.66 0.17 -19.14
C ALA A 47 2.87 -1.12 -18.32
N ASN A 48 1.91 -1.46 -17.47
CA ASN A 48 2.01 -2.63 -16.57
C ASN A 48 3.32 -2.69 -15.76
N CYS A 49 3.83 -1.53 -15.31
CA CYS A 49 5.19 -1.41 -14.78
C CYS A 49 5.37 -1.94 -13.35
N LEU A 50 4.30 -2.14 -12.60
CA LEU A 50 4.26 -2.76 -11.26
C LEU A 50 5.47 -2.40 -10.36
N PRO A 51 5.72 -1.12 -10.05
CA PRO A 51 6.91 -0.70 -9.32
C PRO A 51 6.86 -0.98 -7.82
N ALA A 52 5.72 -1.39 -7.26
CA ALA A 52 5.63 -1.64 -5.83
C ALA A 52 6.48 -2.85 -5.41
N ARG A 53 7.21 -2.68 -4.30
CA ARG A 53 7.90 -3.75 -3.57
C ARG A 53 7.39 -3.72 -2.15
N ILE A 54 6.91 -4.85 -1.64
CA ILE A 54 6.27 -4.92 -0.33
C ILE A 54 7.11 -5.75 0.62
N ILE A 55 7.47 -5.17 1.77
CA ILE A 55 8.06 -5.90 2.89
C ILE A 55 6.98 -6.06 3.96
N TRP A 56 6.74 -7.30 4.36
CA TRP A 56 5.79 -7.67 5.40
C TRP A 56 6.50 -7.84 6.73
N CYS A 57 6.36 -6.88 7.65
CA CYS A 57 6.87 -6.95 9.00
C CYS A 57 5.84 -7.72 9.87
N ASN A 58 6.04 -9.02 10.03
CA ASN A 58 5.16 -9.91 10.80
C ASN A 58 5.82 -10.50 12.06
N SER A 59 7.14 -10.35 12.23
CA SER A 59 7.82 -10.71 13.47
C SER A 59 7.96 -9.52 14.40
N ASP A 60 8.00 -9.77 15.71
CA ASP A 60 8.18 -8.70 16.70
C ASP A 60 9.48 -7.92 16.47
N ALA A 61 10.56 -8.60 16.10
CA ALA A 61 11.84 -7.95 15.79
C ALA A 61 11.71 -6.99 14.58
N ALA A 62 11.01 -7.39 13.51
CA ALA A 62 10.79 -6.53 12.34
C ALA A 62 9.87 -5.34 12.68
N LYS A 63 8.80 -5.58 13.46
CA LYS A 63 7.90 -4.52 13.92
C LYS A 63 8.61 -3.51 14.83
N GLN A 64 9.42 -3.98 15.79
CA GLN A 64 10.21 -3.11 16.66
C GLN A 64 11.23 -2.28 15.87
N LYS A 65 11.93 -2.91 14.92
CA LYS A 65 12.88 -2.22 14.04
C LYS A 65 12.18 -1.11 13.25
N LEU A 66 11.01 -1.38 12.69
CA LEU A 66 10.24 -0.41 11.91
C LEU A 66 9.67 0.70 12.81
N ALA A 67 9.08 0.35 13.96
CA ALA A 67 8.47 1.30 14.88
C ALA A 67 9.46 2.35 15.37
N ALA A 68 10.72 1.96 15.61
CA ALA A 68 11.80 2.86 16.04
C ALA A 68 12.15 3.94 14.98
N LEU A 69 11.76 3.75 13.72
CA LEU A 69 12.01 4.67 12.61
C LEU A 69 10.80 5.56 12.28
N CYS A 70 9.72 5.43 13.05
CA CYS A 70 8.46 6.14 12.84
C CYS A 70 8.23 7.21 13.92
N MET A 71 7.31 8.13 13.63
CA MET A 71 6.77 9.01 14.67
C MET A 71 6.14 8.16 15.79
N PRO A 72 6.26 8.54 17.09
CA PRO A 72 5.86 7.69 18.22
C PRO A 72 4.46 7.08 18.08
N ALA A 73 3.45 7.91 17.76
CA ALA A 73 2.07 7.44 17.59
C ALA A 73 1.89 6.42 16.44
N ASN A 74 2.74 6.44 15.43
CA ASN A 74 2.75 5.44 14.36
C ASN A 74 3.50 4.18 14.78
N GLY A 75 4.60 4.34 15.54
CA GLY A 75 5.32 3.22 16.15
C GLY A 75 4.41 2.37 17.02
N ASP A 76 3.59 3.00 17.87
CA ASP A 76 2.63 2.31 18.73
C ASP A 76 1.63 1.46 17.93
N LYS A 77 1.12 1.99 16.80
CA LYS A 77 0.21 1.24 15.91
C LYS A 77 0.89 0.04 15.26
N ILE A 78 2.15 0.18 14.85
CA ILE A 78 2.95 -0.90 14.26
C ILE A 78 3.13 -2.03 15.25
N LEU A 79 3.42 -1.73 16.51
CA LEU A 79 3.63 -2.72 17.55
C LEU A 79 2.34 -3.50 17.89
N GLN A 80 1.18 -2.84 17.80
CA GLN A 80 -0.12 -3.47 18.07
C GLN A 80 -0.66 -4.28 16.88
N ALA A 81 -0.26 -3.95 15.65
CA ALA A 81 -0.75 -4.65 14.48
C ALA A 81 -0.13 -6.05 14.33
N PRO A 82 -0.90 -7.07 13.91
CA PRO A 82 -0.35 -8.39 13.61
C PRO A 82 0.72 -8.34 12.52
N VAL A 83 0.52 -7.51 11.50
CA VAL A 83 1.43 -7.29 10.38
C VAL A 83 1.49 -5.81 10.02
N THR A 84 2.63 -5.36 9.56
CA THR A 84 2.79 -4.04 8.92
C THR A 84 3.48 -4.21 7.57
N ALA A 85 2.88 -3.67 6.52
CA ALA A 85 3.45 -3.65 5.19
C ALA A 85 4.22 -2.34 4.98
N ILE A 86 5.46 -2.42 4.49
CA ILE A 86 6.19 -1.28 3.93
C ILE A 86 5.98 -1.33 2.43
N ILE A 87 5.30 -0.33 1.89
CA ILE A 87 5.09 -0.19 0.45
C ILE A 87 6.26 0.63 -0.10
N GLY A 88 7.14 -0.03 -0.84
CA GLY A 88 8.25 0.60 -1.53
C GLY A 88 7.92 0.91 -2.98
N MET A 89 8.72 1.78 -3.59
CA MET A 89 8.74 2.07 -5.02
C MET A 89 10.12 1.72 -5.59
N ASP A 90 10.15 0.80 -6.51
CA ASP A 90 11.37 0.37 -7.18
C ASP A 90 11.71 1.35 -8.32
N LEU A 91 12.85 2.02 -8.24
CA LEU A 91 13.31 2.95 -9.26
C LEU A 91 13.93 2.24 -10.47
N GLU A 92 14.15 0.92 -10.39
CA GLU A 92 14.59 0.08 -11.51
C GLU A 92 13.42 -0.75 -12.09
N PHE A 93 12.15 -0.40 -11.80
CA PHE A 93 10.97 -1.09 -12.31
C PHE A 93 11.01 -1.32 -13.83
N TYR A 94 11.62 -0.41 -14.57
CA TYR A 94 11.69 -0.45 -16.04
C TYR A 94 12.52 -1.62 -16.57
N GLU A 95 13.37 -2.21 -15.76
CA GLU A 95 14.13 -3.42 -16.12
C GLU A 95 13.21 -4.64 -16.28
N ASN A 96 12.01 -4.62 -15.70
CA ASN A 96 11.02 -5.68 -15.85
C ASN A 96 10.06 -5.46 -17.05
N LEU A 97 10.10 -4.31 -17.72
CA LEU A 97 9.19 -4.01 -18.84
C LEU A 97 9.33 -4.95 -20.04
N PRO A 98 10.51 -5.50 -20.40
CA PRO A 98 10.59 -6.49 -21.46
C PRO A 98 9.70 -7.72 -21.21
N GLU A 99 9.48 -8.11 -19.95
CA GLU A 99 8.56 -9.19 -19.55
C GLU A 99 7.13 -8.67 -19.35
N LEU A 100 6.97 -7.58 -18.59
CA LEU A 100 5.66 -7.11 -18.14
C LEU A 100 4.87 -6.35 -19.22
N PHE A 101 5.57 -5.79 -20.21
CA PHE A 101 4.99 -5.03 -21.32
C PHE A 101 5.70 -5.33 -22.65
N PRO A 102 5.62 -6.58 -23.17
CA PRO A 102 6.41 -7.05 -24.31
C PRO A 102 6.00 -6.48 -25.68
N HIS A 103 5.00 -5.60 -25.72
CA HIS A 103 4.44 -5.10 -26.98
C HIS A 103 5.35 -4.09 -27.71
N THR A 104 6.30 -3.48 -26.99
CA THR A 104 7.25 -2.51 -27.51
C THR A 104 8.44 -2.37 -26.56
N ASP A 105 9.55 -1.75 -27.00
CA ASP A 105 10.69 -1.42 -26.13
C ASP A 105 10.35 -0.26 -25.17
N ALA A 106 9.46 -0.55 -24.21
CA ALA A 106 9.07 0.42 -23.19
C ALA A 106 10.18 0.72 -22.18
N ARG A 107 11.18 -0.16 -22.03
CA ARG A 107 12.34 0.06 -21.18
C ARG A 107 13.11 1.32 -21.62
N SER A 108 13.29 1.52 -22.92
CA SER A 108 14.02 2.66 -23.48
C SER A 108 13.40 4.02 -23.14
N TRP A 109 12.12 4.08 -22.79
CA TRP A 109 11.47 5.33 -22.39
C TRP A 109 12.00 5.91 -21.08
N PHE A 110 12.56 5.06 -20.23
CA PHE A 110 12.98 5.39 -18.86
C PHE A 110 14.52 5.53 -18.74
N VAL A 111 15.28 4.79 -19.52
CA VAL A 111 16.74 4.79 -19.40
C VAL A 111 17.31 6.20 -19.53
N GLY A 112 18.03 6.66 -18.48
CA GLY A 112 18.65 7.99 -18.44
C GLY A 112 17.69 9.14 -18.15
N ASN A 113 16.45 8.85 -17.72
CA ASN A 113 15.46 9.88 -17.37
C ASN A 113 14.97 9.69 -15.91
N ASP A 114 15.83 10.06 -14.96
CA ASP A 114 15.58 9.86 -13.52
C ASP A 114 14.28 10.53 -13.04
N ALA A 115 13.97 11.73 -13.55
CA ALA A 115 12.75 12.43 -13.18
C ALA A 115 11.48 11.69 -13.64
N LEU A 116 11.50 11.05 -14.80
CA LEU A 116 10.37 10.23 -15.28
C LEU A 116 10.28 8.92 -14.49
N ILE A 117 11.43 8.31 -14.17
CA ILE A 117 11.51 7.10 -13.35
C ILE A 117 10.86 7.36 -11.99
N GLU A 118 11.34 8.36 -11.25
CA GLU A 118 10.82 8.70 -9.92
C GLU A 118 9.32 8.99 -9.95
N LYS A 119 8.89 9.87 -10.87
CA LYS A 119 7.46 10.23 -11.01
C LYS A 119 6.60 9.02 -11.34
N THR A 120 7.07 8.10 -12.17
CA THR A 120 6.33 6.90 -12.57
C THR A 120 6.30 5.87 -11.45
N ALA A 121 7.43 5.63 -10.79
CA ALA A 121 7.52 4.73 -9.65
C ALA A 121 6.61 5.18 -8.51
N PHE A 122 6.68 6.45 -8.12
CA PHE A 122 5.85 7.02 -7.06
C PHE A 122 4.35 6.92 -7.37
N ARG A 123 3.92 7.37 -8.57
CA ARG A 123 2.51 7.32 -8.97
C ARG A 123 1.97 5.90 -8.96
N ASN A 124 2.69 4.97 -9.56
CA ASN A 124 2.18 3.61 -9.74
C ASN A 124 2.33 2.75 -8.48
N SER A 125 3.35 2.95 -7.64
CA SER A 125 3.41 2.30 -6.32
C SER A 125 2.31 2.81 -5.39
N SER A 126 1.92 4.10 -5.49
CA SER A 126 0.76 4.63 -4.75
C SER A 126 -0.56 4.03 -5.22
N LEU A 127 -0.74 3.82 -6.53
CA LEU A 127 -1.89 3.08 -7.07
C LEU A 127 -1.92 1.63 -6.53
N GLN A 128 -0.78 0.92 -6.60
CA GLN A 128 -0.69 -0.43 -6.07
C GLN A 128 -0.93 -0.48 -4.55
N GLY A 129 -0.48 0.53 -3.81
CA GLY A 129 -0.80 0.68 -2.40
C GLY A 129 -2.29 0.87 -2.12
N ALA A 130 -3.02 1.59 -2.99
CA ALA A 130 -4.48 1.69 -2.92
C ALA A 130 -5.15 0.33 -3.24
N TYR A 131 -4.65 -0.41 -4.25
CA TYR A 131 -5.12 -1.76 -4.55
C TYR A 131 -4.88 -2.72 -3.38
N PHE A 132 -3.73 -2.61 -2.71
CA PHE A 132 -3.43 -3.35 -1.48
C PHE A 132 -4.50 -3.10 -0.40
N ILE A 133 -4.83 -1.84 -0.12
CA ILE A 133 -5.85 -1.49 0.88
C ILE A 133 -7.21 -2.09 0.51
N LEU A 134 -7.62 -1.97 -0.75
CA LEU A 134 -8.89 -2.52 -1.24
C LEU A 134 -8.90 -4.05 -1.23
N ALA A 135 -7.81 -4.70 -1.62
CA ALA A 135 -7.69 -6.17 -1.58
C ALA A 135 -7.75 -6.69 -0.14
N ALA A 136 -7.05 -6.05 0.81
CA ALA A 136 -7.12 -6.41 2.23
C ALA A 136 -8.57 -6.33 2.75
N ARG A 137 -9.27 -5.23 2.46
CA ARG A 137 -10.69 -5.05 2.83
C ARG A 137 -11.60 -6.08 2.18
N ALA A 138 -11.39 -6.37 0.89
CA ALA A 138 -12.17 -7.39 0.18
C ALA A 138 -12.01 -8.78 0.80
N LEU A 139 -10.86 -9.06 1.43
CA LEU A 139 -10.54 -10.29 2.13
C LEU A 139 -10.90 -10.26 3.63
N GLY A 140 -11.61 -9.21 4.08
CA GLY A 140 -12.09 -9.09 5.47
C GLY A 140 -11.02 -8.65 6.47
N LEU A 141 -9.94 -8.02 5.99
CA LEU A 141 -8.89 -7.44 6.84
C LEU A 141 -8.99 -5.92 6.85
N ASP A 142 -8.58 -5.32 7.96
CA ASP A 142 -8.54 -3.88 8.15
C ASP A 142 -7.12 -3.33 8.00
N THR A 143 -7.04 -2.05 7.64
CA THR A 143 -5.78 -1.38 7.34
C THR A 143 -5.67 -0.03 8.03
N GLY A 144 -4.41 0.41 8.25
CA GLY A 144 -4.08 1.75 8.74
C GLY A 144 -2.87 2.33 8.00
N ALA A 145 -3.11 3.10 6.92
CA ALA A 145 -2.04 3.72 6.14
C ALA A 145 -1.42 4.91 6.89
N MET A 146 -0.10 5.03 6.81
CA MET A 146 0.70 6.04 7.52
C MET A 146 1.87 6.51 6.64
N SER A 147 2.21 7.81 6.76
CA SER A 147 3.39 8.41 6.11
C SER A 147 4.33 9.13 7.09
N GLY A 148 4.03 9.09 8.40
CA GLY A 148 4.86 9.70 9.44
C GLY A 148 5.99 8.80 9.89
N PHE A 149 7.06 8.68 9.10
CA PHE A 149 8.27 7.92 9.38
C PHE A 149 9.48 8.56 8.68
N ASN A 150 10.69 8.14 9.04
CA ASN A 150 11.92 8.57 8.38
C ASN A 150 12.21 7.67 7.18
N ASN A 151 11.88 8.14 5.97
CA ASN A 151 12.05 7.38 4.72
C ASN A 151 13.50 6.89 4.55
N ALA A 152 14.50 7.77 4.70
CA ALA A 152 15.91 7.40 4.49
C ALA A 152 16.36 6.28 5.45
N ALA A 153 15.93 6.35 6.71
CA ALA A 153 16.26 5.32 7.68
C ALA A 153 15.52 3.99 7.42
N VAL A 154 14.27 4.04 6.94
CA VAL A 154 13.53 2.84 6.51
C VAL A 154 14.17 2.23 5.28
N ASP A 155 14.58 3.03 4.31
CA ASP A 155 15.25 2.57 3.09
C ASP A 155 16.57 1.88 3.42
N GLU A 156 17.39 2.47 4.29
CA GLU A 156 18.63 1.85 4.78
C GLU A 156 18.37 0.54 5.54
N ALA A 157 17.32 0.52 6.39
CA ALA A 157 17.04 -0.62 7.25
C ALA A 157 16.41 -1.81 6.52
N PHE A 158 15.60 -1.58 5.48
CA PHE A 158 14.76 -2.60 4.86
C PHE A 158 15.01 -2.79 3.36
N PHE A 159 15.59 -1.81 2.66
CA PHE A 159 15.83 -1.85 1.23
C PHE A 159 17.31 -1.67 0.84
N ALA A 160 18.22 -1.78 1.82
CA ALA A 160 19.66 -1.62 1.58
C ALA A 160 20.15 -2.49 0.42
N GLY A 161 21.00 -1.92 -0.44
CA GLY A 161 21.55 -2.62 -1.62
C GLY A 161 20.60 -2.72 -2.81
N THR A 162 19.43 -2.06 -2.76
CA THR A 162 18.46 -1.98 -3.86
C THR A 162 18.24 -0.52 -4.28
N LYS A 163 17.49 -0.31 -5.35
CA LYS A 163 16.98 1.01 -5.76
C LYS A 163 15.52 1.25 -5.33
N VAL A 164 15.05 0.51 -4.33
CA VAL A 164 13.73 0.69 -3.76
C VAL A 164 13.76 1.77 -2.71
N GLN A 165 12.81 2.70 -2.77
CA GLN A 165 12.55 3.72 -1.75
C GLN A 165 11.18 3.50 -1.13
N SER A 166 11.05 3.76 0.17
CA SER A 166 9.78 3.64 0.88
C SER A 166 8.81 4.73 0.45
N ASN A 167 7.59 4.35 0.09
CA ASN A 167 6.49 5.26 -0.25
C ASN A 167 5.63 5.54 0.99
N PHE A 168 5.01 4.52 1.54
CA PHE A 168 4.23 4.61 2.78
C PHE A 168 4.18 3.27 3.50
N ILE A 169 3.70 3.30 4.75
CA ILE A 169 3.55 2.12 5.61
C ILE A 169 2.05 1.86 5.81
N CYS A 170 1.66 0.60 5.93
CA CYS A 170 0.28 0.23 6.20
C CYS A 170 0.21 -0.91 7.21
N THR A 171 -0.38 -0.68 8.37
CA THR A 171 -0.73 -1.74 9.32
C THR A 171 -1.88 -2.58 8.77
N LEU A 172 -1.91 -3.86 9.11
CA LEU A 172 -2.85 -4.86 8.60
C LEU A 172 -3.25 -5.83 9.71
N GLY A 173 -4.52 -6.12 9.81
CA GLY A 173 -5.05 -7.07 10.80
C GLY A 173 -6.56 -7.01 10.91
N TYR A 174 -7.10 -7.49 12.02
CA TYR A 174 -8.51 -7.36 12.38
C TYR A 174 -8.65 -6.15 13.30
N GLY A 175 -9.26 -5.07 12.80
CA GLY A 175 -9.31 -3.79 13.49
C GLY A 175 -10.15 -3.81 14.77
N ASP A 176 -9.62 -3.20 15.83
CA ASP A 176 -10.40 -2.96 17.04
C ASP A 176 -11.27 -1.71 16.84
N LYS A 177 -12.58 -1.89 16.84
CA LYS A 177 -13.56 -0.81 16.68
C LYS A 177 -13.46 0.27 17.77
N ALA A 178 -12.92 -0.06 18.94
CA ALA A 178 -12.69 0.91 20.00
C ALA A 178 -11.55 1.88 19.69
N SER A 179 -10.68 1.54 18.73
CA SER A 179 -9.50 2.34 18.34
C SER A 179 -9.75 3.36 17.22
N ILE A 180 -10.97 3.42 16.67
CA ILE A 180 -11.30 4.34 15.59
C ILE A 180 -11.84 5.68 16.10
N PHE A 181 -11.49 6.77 15.39
CA PHE A 181 -12.05 8.09 15.63
C PHE A 181 -13.35 8.30 14.84
N GLU A 182 -14.06 9.39 15.09
CA GLU A 182 -15.16 9.80 14.23
C GLU A 182 -14.69 9.98 12.77
N ARG A 183 -15.58 9.70 11.83
CA ARG A 183 -15.27 9.86 10.42
C ARG A 183 -15.10 11.34 10.06
N SER A 184 -13.95 11.69 9.53
CA SER A 184 -13.73 13.01 8.96
C SER A 184 -14.68 13.27 7.78
N PRO A 185 -15.08 14.53 7.54
CA PRO A 185 -16.01 14.89 6.48
C PRO A 185 -15.55 14.44 5.09
N ARG A 186 -16.51 14.12 4.24
CA ARG A 186 -16.31 13.92 2.80
C ARG A 186 -17.08 14.98 2.04
N PRO A 187 -16.43 15.69 1.11
CA PRO A 187 -17.08 16.79 0.39
C PRO A 187 -18.13 16.29 -0.59
N ALA A 188 -19.10 17.15 -0.91
CA ALA A 188 -20.03 16.92 -1.99
C ALA A 188 -19.32 16.96 -3.35
N PHE A 189 -19.88 16.30 -4.35
CA PHE A 189 -19.31 16.15 -5.69
C PHE A 189 -18.88 17.49 -6.31
N ASN A 190 -19.77 18.48 -6.31
CA ASN A 190 -19.56 19.78 -6.94
C ASN A 190 -18.46 20.64 -6.32
N ARG A 191 -17.99 20.29 -5.11
CA ARG A 191 -16.89 21.03 -4.47
C ARG A 191 -15.52 20.67 -5.04
N PHE A 192 -15.35 19.45 -5.51
CA PHE A 192 -14.06 18.93 -5.98
C PHE A 192 -14.09 18.39 -7.40
N ASN A 193 -15.25 18.41 -8.05
CA ASN A 193 -15.40 17.89 -9.40
C ASN A 193 -16.06 18.91 -10.30
N SER A 194 -15.69 18.88 -11.57
CA SER A 194 -16.31 19.67 -12.63
C SER A 194 -16.64 18.75 -13.81
N VAL A 195 -17.80 18.95 -14.40
CA VAL A 195 -18.18 18.35 -15.69
C VAL A 195 -18.06 19.45 -16.73
N ILE A 196 -17.27 19.23 -17.78
CA ILE A 196 -17.00 20.17 -18.87
C ILE A 196 -17.41 19.57 -20.21
#